data_9b20aa4ee5d6385a823b571e2896ab47
#
_entry.id   9b20aa4ee5d6385a823b571e2896ab47
#
_cell.length_a   1.000
_cell.length_b   1.000
_cell.length_c   1.000
_cell.angle_alpha   90.00
_cell.angle_beta   90.00
_cell.angle_gamma   90.00
#
_symmetry.space_group_name_H-M   'P 1'
#
loop_
_entity.id
_entity.type
_entity.pdbx_description
1 polymer ?
#
loop_
_entity_poly.entity_id
_entity_poly.type
_entity_poly.pdbx_seq_one_letter_code
_entity_poly.pdbx_strand_id
1 'polypeptide(L)'
;MKHSLTQKTGILAPIMLMMASMMSLPTAVMADQNYVGLLAGKSEVDIKVKSLNGAANDKTSRASSIFMGREFDDGYSVELFYTNLGSTKLQGAAGSSYIYKGETITLDSALSANLRVRTYGVAAKYYVDLRERTRMSMKLGMHKWSAKMGARVPGASTRVKFDGTDAMAGIGVEHETGENAVLMAGFDSYGTDGETISLAYLGLRFNFD
;
A
#
# COMPACT_ATOMS: atom_id res chain seq x y z
N MET A 1 40.88 9.49 4.70
CA MET A 1 39.53 8.97 4.83
C MET A 1 38.56 10.09 4.50
N LYS A 2 37.96 10.08 3.32
CA LYS A 2 36.94 11.08 2.89
C LYS A 2 35.56 10.46 3.09
N HIS A 3 34.79 10.97 4.06
CA HIS A 3 33.39 10.62 4.23
C HIS A 3 32.55 11.29 3.14
N SER A 4 32.03 10.51 2.20
CA SER A 4 31.01 10.94 1.26
C SER A 4 29.67 10.99 1.99
N LEU A 5 29.16 12.21 2.21
CA LEU A 5 27.80 12.48 2.63
C LEU A 5 26.87 12.24 1.45
N THR A 6 26.31 11.04 1.35
CA THR A 6 25.24 10.73 0.39
C THR A 6 23.94 11.43 0.86
N GLN A 7 23.61 12.52 0.20
CA GLN A 7 22.34 13.24 0.37
C GLN A 7 21.17 12.27 0.17
N LYS A 8 20.42 12.04 1.22
CA LYS A 8 19.09 11.42 1.15
C LYS A 8 18.10 12.46 0.60
N THR A 9 18.09 12.67 -0.69
CA THR A 9 16.98 13.37 -1.35
C THR A 9 15.74 12.49 -1.25
N GLY A 10 14.84 12.93 -0.39
CA GLY A 10 13.68 12.14 0.01
C GLY A 10 12.68 12.02 -1.14
N ILE A 11 11.90 10.96 -1.07
CA ILE A 11 10.74 10.59 -1.89
C ILE A 11 9.68 11.73 -1.99
N LEU A 12 9.76 12.74 -1.11
CA LEU A 12 8.89 13.93 -1.11
C LEU A 12 9.01 14.80 -2.37
N ALA A 13 10.19 14.91 -2.96
CA ALA A 13 10.39 15.76 -4.14
C ALA A 13 9.61 15.27 -5.39
N PRO A 14 9.62 13.98 -5.76
CA PRO A 14 8.81 13.50 -6.89
C PRO A 14 7.30 13.55 -6.61
N ILE A 15 6.87 13.41 -5.35
CA ILE A 15 5.45 13.54 -4.97
C ILE A 15 5.00 14.99 -5.12
N MET A 16 5.78 15.96 -4.66
CA MET A 16 5.49 17.39 -4.85
C MET A 16 5.47 17.80 -6.34
N LEU A 17 6.38 17.26 -7.16
CA LEU A 17 6.40 17.55 -8.59
C LEU A 17 5.20 16.94 -9.33
N MET A 18 4.75 15.75 -8.93
CA MET A 18 3.50 15.15 -9.44
C MET A 18 2.26 15.94 -8.99
N MET A 19 2.24 16.47 -7.76
CA MET A 19 1.17 17.35 -7.29
C MET A 19 1.05 18.62 -8.16
N ALA A 20 2.16 19.25 -8.50
CA ALA A 20 2.18 20.46 -9.33
C ALA A 20 1.71 20.20 -10.77
N SER A 21 1.97 19.02 -11.35
CA SER A 21 1.57 18.68 -12.71
C SER A 21 0.08 18.36 -12.85
N MET A 22 -0.60 17.92 -11.79
CA MET A 22 -2.05 17.72 -11.82
C MET A 22 -2.86 19.02 -11.79
N MET A 23 -2.33 20.07 -11.16
CA MET A 23 -2.97 21.40 -11.16
C MET A 23 -2.92 22.09 -12.53
N SER A 24 -2.13 21.61 -13.47
CA SER A 24 -1.96 22.18 -14.82
C SER A 24 -2.66 21.39 -15.94
N LEU A 25 -3.50 20.42 -15.63
CA LEU A 25 -4.34 19.77 -16.64
C LEU A 25 -5.31 20.82 -17.22
N PRO A 26 -5.45 20.89 -18.55
CA PRO A 26 -6.29 21.90 -19.17
C PRO A 26 -7.73 21.80 -18.66
N THR A 27 -8.28 22.93 -18.26
CA THR A 27 -9.64 23.15 -17.73
C THR A 27 -10.78 22.83 -18.70
N ALA A 28 -10.52 22.09 -19.77
CA ALA A 28 -11.52 21.73 -20.78
C ALA A 28 -12.40 20.52 -20.37
N VAL A 29 -12.11 19.86 -19.27
CA VAL A 29 -12.97 18.83 -18.70
C VAL A 29 -13.62 19.47 -17.46
N MET A 30 -14.91 19.58 -17.44
CA MET A 30 -15.68 20.02 -16.28
C MET A 30 -15.36 19.07 -15.13
N ALA A 31 -14.48 19.48 -14.27
CA ALA A 31 -14.06 18.69 -13.16
C ALA A 31 -14.73 19.25 -11.94
N ASP A 32 -15.52 18.45 -11.33
CA ASP A 32 -16.29 18.90 -10.23
C ASP A 32 -15.46 19.17 -9.01
N GLN A 33 -14.50 18.31 -8.69
CA GLN A 33 -13.87 18.46 -7.41
C GLN A 33 -12.49 17.79 -7.29
N ASN A 34 -11.50 18.54 -6.84
CA ASN A 34 -10.21 17.97 -6.42
C ASN A 34 -10.32 17.47 -4.98
N TYR A 35 -9.50 16.50 -4.61
CA TYR A 35 -9.48 16.00 -3.25
C TYR A 35 -8.10 15.50 -2.83
N VAL A 36 -7.88 15.48 -1.53
CA VAL A 36 -6.74 14.85 -0.87
C VAL A 36 -7.26 14.03 0.31
N GLY A 37 -6.57 12.93 0.64
CA GLY A 37 -7.00 12.13 1.77
C GLY A 37 -5.91 11.27 2.37
N LEU A 38 -6.24 10.70 3.52
CA LEU A 38 -5.40 9.83 4.31
C LEU A 38 -6.16 8.57 4.67
N LEU A 39 -5.49 7.42 4.60
CA LEU A 39 -6.00 6.14 5.06
C LEU A 39 -5.08 5.60 6.16
N ALA A 40 -5.68 4.92 7.13
CA ALA A 40 -4.99 4.10 8.10
C ALA A 40 -5.71 2.76 8.23
N GLY A 41 -4.94 1.67 8.40
CA GLY A 41 -5.55 0.35 8.42
C GLY A 41 -4.60 -0.77 8.77
N LYS A 42 -5.05 -1.97 8.49
CA LYS A 42 -4.27 -3.21 8.63
C LYS A 42 -4.05 -3.82 7.26
N SER A 43 -2.80 -4.09 6.93
CA SER A 43 -2.43 -4.90 5.78
C SER A 43 -2.20 -6.34 6.19
N GLU A 44 -2.50 -7.25 5.30
CA GLU A 44 -2.18 -8.67 5.41
C GLU A 44 -1.48 -9.11 4.12
N VAL A 45 -0.35 -9.78 4.30
CA VAL A 45 0.42 -10.34 3.18
C VAL A 45 0.07 -11.80 3.03
N ASP A 46 -0.53 -12.18 1.91
CA ASP A 46 -0.83 -13.58 1.60
C ASP A 46 0.43 -14.30 1.08
N ILE A 47 1.39 -14.48 1.99
CA ILE A 47 2.57 -15.30 1.70
C ILE A 47 2.20 -16.77 1.93
N LYS A 48 2.43 -17.62 0.93
CA LYS A 48 2.22 -19.08 1.00
C LYS A 48 3.27 -19.78 1.89
N VAL A 49 3.58 -19.16 3.04
CA VAL A 49 4.46 -19.73 4.06
C VAL A 49 3.60 -20.23 5.22
N LYS A 50 3.66 -21.51 5.51
CA LYS A 50 3.02 -22.11 6.66
C LYS A 50 4.07 -22.43 7.72
N SER A 51 3.92 -21.87 8.91
CA SER A 51 4.81 -22.14 10.04
C SER A 51 4.52 -23.53 10.65
N LEU A 52 5.58 -24.26 10.97
CA LEU A 52 5.57 -25.52 11.68
C LEU A 52 6.53 -25.43 12.87
N ASN A 53 6.29 -26.18 13.94
CA ASN A 53 7.24 -26.43 15.05
C ASN A 53 7.96 -25.18 15.57
N GLY A 54 7.22 -24.24 16.19
CA GLY A 54 7.81 -23.08 16.88
C GLY A 54 8.28 -21.93 16.00
N ALA A 55 8.03 -22.00 14.70
CA ALA A 55 8.19 -20.86 13.80
C ALA A 55 7.02 -19.88 13.98
N ALA A 56 7.29 -18.57 13.99
CA ALA A 56 6.30 -17.51 14.01
C ALA A 56 6.30 -16.73 12.68
N ASN A 57 5.11 -16.51 12.14
CA ASN A 57 4.91 -15.68 10.95
C ASN A 57 3.82 -14.65 11.26
N ASP A 58 4.23 -13.40 11.41
CA ASP A 58 3.30 -12.28 11.57
C ASP A 58 2.97 -11.73 10.17
N LYS A 59 1.78 -12.10 9.68
CA LYS A 59 1.31 -11.71 8.34
C LYS A 59 0.65 -10.34 8.32
N THR A 60 0.27 -9.80 9.47
CA THR A 60 -0.46 -8.54 9.58
C THR A 60 0.45 -7.38 9.96
N SER A 61 0.15 -6.20 9.44
CA SER A 61 0.88 -4.98 9.76
C SER A 61 -0.02 -3.76 9.77
N ARG A 62 0.43 -2.69 10.42
CA ARG A 62 -0.21 -1.38 10.28
C ARG A 62 0.18 -0.78 8.94
N ALA A 63 -0.81 -0.27 8.23
CA ALA A 63 -0.64 0.40 6.96
C ALA A 63 -1.16 1.83 7.02
N SER A 64 -0.62 2.68 6.15
CA SER A 64 -1.08 4.06 5.97
C SER A 64 -0.91 4.47 4.51
N SER A 65 -1.82 5.32 4.03
CA SER A 65 -1.78 5.86 2.68
C SER A 65 -2.08 7.35 2.70
N ILE A 66 -1.45 8.07 1.78
CA ILE A 66 -1.86 9.39 1.35
C ILE A 66 -2.25 9.29 -0.12
N PHE A 67 -3.32 9.95 -0.49
CA PHE A 67 -3.80 9.98 -1.86
C PHE A 67 -4.32 11.36 -2.22
N MET A 68 -4.38 11.63 -3.50
CA MET A 68 -5.03 12.79 -4.08
C MET A 68 -5.68 12.40 -5.39
N GLY A 69 -6.73 13.09 -5.76
CA GLY A 69 -7.46 12.77 -6.96
C GLY A 69 -8.33 13.91 -7.43
N ARG A 70 -8.99 13.65 -8.55
CA ARG A 70 -9.98 14.50 -9.16
C ARG A 70 -11.19 13.67 -9.50
N GLU A 71 -12.34 14.12 -9.03
CA GLU A 71 -13.64 13.54 -9.32
C GLU A 71 -14.27 14.29 -10.51
N PHE A 72 -14.96 13.56 -11.37
CA PHE A 72 -15.61 14.04 -12.59
C PHE A 72 -17.12 13.83 -12.48
N ASP A 73 -17.89 14.66 -13.18
CA ASP A 73 -19.38 14.67 -13.16
C ASP A 73 -20.02 13.29 -13.39
N ASP A 74 -19.37 12.43 -14.15
CA ASP A 74 -19.89 11.12 -14.54
C ASP A 74 -19.73 10.03 -13.46
N GLY A 75 -19.41 10.39 -12.22
CA GLY A 75 -19.30 9.44 -11.12
C GLY A 75 -18.01 8.62 -11.11
N TYR A 76 -16.94 9.09 -11.75
CA TYR A 76 -15.62 8.53 -11.57
C TYR A 76 -14.61 9.55 -11.09
N SER A 77 -13.49 9.02 -10.60
CA SER A 77 -12.32 9.82 -10.28
C SER A 77 -11.04 9.12 -10.72
N VAL A 78 -9.98 9.92 -10.86
CA VAL A 78 -8.61 9.44 -10.99
C VAL A 78 -7.85 9.82 -9.73
N GLU A 79 -7.14 8.85 -9.16
CA GLU A 79 -6.46 8.97 -7.88
C GLU A 79 -4.97 8.61 -8.03
N LEU A 80 -4.09 9.44 -7.51
CA LEU A 80 -2.70 9.10 -7.24
C LEU A 80 -2.56 8.76 -5.77
N PHE A 81 -1.79 7.73 -5.47
CA PHE A 81 -1.62 7.29 -4.09
C PHE A 81 -0.17 6.89 -3.78
N TYR A 82 0.18 7.02 -2.52
CA TYR A 82 1.36 6.42 -1.92
C TYR A 82 0.95 5.68 -0.66
N THR A 83 1.23 4.38 -0.60
CA THR A 83 0.84 3.52 0.50
C THR A 83 2.06 2.83 1.12
N ASN A 84 2.20 2.95 2.43
CA ASN A 84 3.10 2.14 3.23
C ASN A 84 2.29 0.96 3.76
N LEU A 85 2.51 -0.22 3.18
CA LEU A 85 1.82 -1.46 3.56
C LEU A 85 2.39 -2.10 4.84
N GLY A 86 3.36 -1.42 5.49
CA GLY A 86 3.92 -1.85 6.75
C GLY A 86 5.02 -2.89 6.62
N SER A 87 5.17 -3.72 7.65
CA SER A 87 6.23 -4.74 7.68
C SER A 87 5.77 -6.01 8.37
N THR A 88 6.05 -7.15 7.75
CA THR A 88 5.84 -8.48 8.31
C THR A 88 7.13 -9.05 8.86
N LYS A 89 7.04 -9.95 9.84
CA LYS A 89 8.18 -10.61 10.45
C LYS A 89 8.04 -12.11 10.35
N LEU A 90 9.14 -12.76 10.02
CA LEU A 90 9.30 -14.20 10.06
C LEU A 90 10.40 -14.53 11.07
N GLN A 91 10.12 -15.36 12.04
CA GLN A 91 11.08 -15.74 13.08
C GLN A 91 11.03 -17.24 13.36
N GLY A 92 12.18 -17.87 13.52
CA GLY A 92 12.29 -19.26 13.91
C GLY A 92 13.60 -19.52 14.64
N ALA A 93 13.53 -20.38 15.65
CA ALA A 93 14.73 -20.93 16.30
C ALA A 93 15.38 -22.00 15.42
N ALA A 94 16.59 -22.43 15.73
CA ALA A 94 17.18 -23.62 15.13
C ALA A 94 16.27 -24.83 15.33
N GLY A 95 16.09 -25.66 14.31
CA GLY A 95 15.16 -26.79 14.30
C GLY A 95 13.71 -26.44 13.96
N SER A 96 13.34 -25.14 13.88
CA SER A 96 12.02 -24.71 13.40
C SER A 96 11.87 -25.01 11.91
N SER A 97 10.65 -25.28 11.45
CA SER A 97 10.38 -25.61 10.05
C SER A 97 9.26 -24.75 9.48
N TYR A 98 9.37 -24.48 8.18
CA TYR A 98 8.37 -23.80 7.36
C TYR A 98 8.01 -24.65 6.15
N ILE A 99 6.77 -24.57 5.71
CA ILE A 99 6.38 -25.06 4.39
C ILE A 99 6.30 -23.84 3.45
N TYR A 100 7.06 -23.87 2.37
CA TYR A 100 6.99 -22.88 1.28
C TYR A 100 6.88 -23.58 -0.05
N LYS A 101 5.83 -23.27 -0.81
CA LYS A 101 5.50 -23.92 -2.10
C LYS A 101 5.46 -25.46 -2.05
N GLY A 102 5.03 -26.01 -0.89
CA GLY A 102 4.92 -27.46 -0.68
C GLY A 102 6.20 -28.12 -0.17
N GLU A 103 7.33 -27.42 -0.12
CA GLU A 103 8.59 -27.92 0.43
C GLU A 103 8.74 -27.55 1.91
N THR A 104 9.22 -28.49 2.70
CA THR A 104 9.54 -28.25 4.12
C THR A 104 10.99 -27.78 4.23
N ILE A 105 11.17 -26.58 4.74
CA ILE A 105 12.49 -25.96 5.01
C ILE A 105 12.71 -25.98 6.51
N THR A 106 13.72 -26.68 6.99
CA THR A 106 14.13 -26.69 8.40
C THR A 106 15.31 -25.74 8.58
N LEU A 107 15.25 -24.94 9.63
CA LEU A 107 16.29 -23.96 9.94
C LEU A 107 17.42 -24.61 10.74
N ASP A 108 18.64 -24.58 10.19
CA ASP A 108 19.85 -25.03 10.90
C ASP A 108 20.28 -24.06 12.00
N SER A 109 19.83 -22.81 11.93
CA SER A 109 20.13 -21.77 12.91
C SER A 109 18.94 -20.83 13.10
N ALA A 110 18.93 -20.04 14.18
CA ALA A 110 17.89 -19.05 14.42
C ALA A 110 17.82 -18.02 13.27
N LEU A 111 16.64 -17.80 12.73
CA LEU A 111 16.36 -16.85 11.65
C LEU A 111 15.41 -15.75 12.13
N SER A 112 15.75 -14.50 11.83
CA SER A 112 14.83 -13.37 11.94
C SER A 112 14.82 -12.63 10.60
N ALA A 113 13.70 -12.62 9.91
CA ALA A 113 13.50 -11.87 8.68
C ALA A 113 12.40 -10.83 8.84
N ASN A 114 12.59 -9.68 8.21
CA ASN A 114 11.63 -8.57 8.19
C ASN A 114 11.43 -8.14 6.73
N LEU A 115 10.19 -8.11 6.30
CA LEU A 115 9.78 -7.65 4.97
C LEU A 115 8.98 -6.35 5.12
N ARG A 116 9.43 -5.28 4.49
CA ARG A 116 8.72 -3.99 4.43
C ARG A 116 8.32 -3.68 3.00
N VAL A 117 7.04 -3.37 2.79
CA VAL A 117 6.51 -3.06 1.46
C VAL A 117 5.95 -1.64 1.42
N ARG A 118 6.26 -0.95 0.32
CA ARG A 118 5.72 0.37 -0.02
C ARG A 118 5.32 0.38 -1.48
N THR A 119 4.29 1.15 -1.79
CA THR A 119 3.77 1.25 -3.14
C THR A 119 3.31 2.67 -3.45
N TYR A 120 3.30 3.02 -4.73
CA TYR A 120 2.67 4.22 -5.27
C TYR A 120 2.09 3.90 -6.65
N GLY A 121 1.04 4.58 -7.03
CA GLY A 121 0.38 4.29 -8.28
C GLY A 121 -0.74 5.25 -8.63
N VAL A 122 -1.44 4.86 -9.68
CA VAL A 122 -2.63 5.55 -10.19
C VAL A 122 -3.79 4.58 -10.22
N ALA A 123 -4.97 5.03 -9.84
CA ALA A 123 -6.20 4.26 -9.89
C ALA A 123 -7.35 5.09 -10.43
N ALA A 124 -8.24 4.45 -11.17
CA ALA A 124 -9.57 4.96 -11.46
C ALA A 124 -10.53 4.43 -10.41
N LYS A 125 -11.44 5.28 -9.95
CA LYS A 125 -12.55 4.91 -9.06
C LYS A 125 -13.87 5.17 -9.78
N TYR A 126 -14.83 4.29 -9.56
CA TYR A 126 -16.20 4.46 -9.96
C TYR A 126 -17.10 4.46 -8.74
N TYR A 127 -18.09 5.35 -8.71
CA TYR A 127 -18.99 5.54 -7.59
C TYR A 127 -20.41 5.10 -7.94
N VAL A 128 -21.07 4.48 -6.96
CA VAL A 128 -22.49 4.11 -7.02
C VAL A 128 -23.16 4.63 -5.77
N ASP A 129 -24.13 5.50 -5.93
CA ASP A 129 -24.92 6.05 -4.82
C ASP A 129 -25.77 4.95 -4.18
N LEU A 130 -25.62 4.80 -2.87
CA LEU A 130 -26.41 3.87 -2.07
C LEU A 130 -27.56 4.58 -1.37
N ARG A 131 -27.31 5.78 -0.86
CA ARG A 131 -28.24 6.66 -0.16
C ARG A 131 -27.74 8.10 -0.25
N GLU A 132 -28.58 9.07 0.18
CA GLU A 132 -28.13 10.42 0.45
C GLU A 132 -26.80 10.41 1.21
N ARG A 133 -25.80 11.10 0.71
CA ARG A 133 -24.45 11.24 1.30
C ARG A 133 -23.66 9.95 1.47
N THR A 134 -24.12 8.80 0.97
CA THR A 134 -23.40 7.54 1.09
C THR A 134 -23.28 6.86 -0.25
N ARG A 135 -22.06 6.57 -0.67
CA ARG A 135 -21.77 5.91 -1.93
C ARG A 135 -20.80 4.77 -1.76
N MET A 136 -20.93 3.77 -2.59
CA MET A 136 -19.94 2.71 -2.77
C MET A 136 -18.93 3.15 -3.82
N SER A 137 -17.68 2.81 -3.61
CA SER A 137 -16.62 3.04 -4.60
C SER A 137 -15.97 1.72 -5.00
N MET A 138 -15.69 1.57 -6.28
CA MET A 138 -14.86 0.49 -6.85
C MET A 138 -13.61 1.11 -7.42
N LYS A 139 -12.45 0.51 -7.17
CA LYS A 139 -11.14 1.03 -7.55
C LYS A 139 -10.38 0.00 -8.38
N LEU A 140 -9.80 0.42 -9.49
CA LEU A 140 -8.89 -0.37 -10.31
C LEU A 140 -7.68 0.49 -10.69
N GLY A 141 -6.49 -0.07 -10.65
CA GLY A 141 -5.30 0.70 -10.94
C GLY A 141 -4.04 -0.12 -11.16
N MET A 142 -2.97 0.62 -11.39
CA MET A 142 -1.61 0.09 -11.51
C MET A 142 -0.73 0.75 -10.46
N HIS A 143 0.18 -0.04 -9.90
CA HIS A 143 1.10 0.48 -8.91
C HIS A 143 2.52 -0.08 -9.07
N LYS A 144 3.48 0.73 -8.70
CA LYS A 144 4.87 0.29 -8.54
C LYS A 144 5.14 0.05 -7.07
N TRP A 145 5.60 -1.15 -6.75
CA TRP A 145 5.91 -1.55 -5.39
C TRP A 145 7.42 -1.72 -5.18
N SER A 146 7.84 -1.58 -3.95
CA SER A 146 9.21 -1.85 -3.49
C SER A 146 9.15 -2.56 -2.15
N ALA A 147 9.75 -3.76 -2.12
CA ALA A 147 9.87 -4.59 -0.95
C ALA A 147 11.34 -4.66 -0.50
N LYS A 148 11.59 -4.44 0.78
CA LYS A 148 12.92 -4.58 1.41
C LYS A 148 12.86 -5.70 2.42
N MET A 149 13.59 -6.76 2.15
CA MET A 149 13.76 -7.90 3.05
C MET A 149 15.12 -7.80 3.74
N GLY A 150 15.12 -7.83 5.07
CA GLY A 150 16.32 -8.01 5.87
C GLY A 150 16.23 -9.37 6.57
N ALA A 151 17.26 -10.20 6.41
CA ALA A 151 17.38 -11.47 7.12
C ALA A 151 18.62 -11.45 8.01
N ARG A 152 18.50 -12.00 9.21
CA ARG A 152 19.57 -12.10 10.19
C ARG A 152 19.63 -13.52 10.73
N VAL A 153 20.83 -14.08 10.72
CA VAL A 153 21.21 -15.32 11.39
C VAL A 153 22.39 -15.03 12.33
N PRO A 154 22.72 -15.89 13.31
CA PRO A 154 23.89 -15.71 14.13
C PRO A 154 25.17 -15.52 13.29
N GLY A 155 25.87 -14.41 13.49
CA GLY A 155 27.11 -14.10 12.77
C GLY A 155 26.95 -13.51 11.36
N ALA A 156 25.72 -13.42 10.80
CA ALA A 156 25.52 -12.88 9.46
C ALA A 156 24.19 -12.12 9.33
N SER A 157 24.20 -11.10 8.46
CA SER A 157 22.96 -10.40 8.07
C SER A 157 23.01 -10.05 6.58
N THR A 158 21.86 -10.16 5.92
CA THR A 158 21.71 -9.77 4.52
C THR A 158 20.52 -8.86 4.33
N ARG A 159 20.57 -8.06 3.26
CA ARG A 159 19.46 -7.18 2.86
C ARG A 159 19.26 -7.29 1.36
N VAL A 160 18.03 -7.58 0.96
CA VAL A 160 17.64 -7.70 -0.45
C VAL A 160 16.50 -6.72 -0.72
N LYS A 161 16.50 -6.13 -1.89
CA LYS A 161 15.44 -5.25 -2.39
C LYS A 161 14.81 -5.91 -3.62
N PHE A 162 13.49 -5.94 -3.63
CA PHE A 162 12.66 -6.33 -4.77
C PHE A 162 11.81 -5.15 -5.17
N ASP A 163 11.50 -5.02 -6.44
CA ASP A 163 10.56 -4.02 -6.95
C ASP A 163 9.88 -4.55 -8.22
N GLY A 164 8.69 -4.06 -8.46
CA GLY A 164 7.89 -4.45 -9.62
C GLY A 164 6.74 -3.48 -9.84
N THR A 165 5.96 -3.79 -10.87
CA THR A 165 4.74 -3.06 -11.22
C THR A 165 3.63 -4.06 -11.44
N ASP A 166 2.51 -3.89 -10.75
CA ASP A 166 1.38 -4.81 -10.78
C ASP A 166 0.05 -4.04 -10.72
N ALA A 167 -1.05 -4.77 -10.91
CA ALA A 167 -2.39 -4.25 -10.78
C ALA A 167 -2.83 -4.16 -9.31
N MET A 168 -3.76 -3.25 -9.04
CA MET A 168 -4.47 -3.18 -7.78
C MET A 168 -5.98 -3.05 -8.02
N ALA A 169 -6.77 -3.53 -7.08
CA ALA A 169 -8.21 -3.37 -7.06
C ALA A 169 -8.68 -3.03 -5.64
N GLY A 170 -9.83 -2.38 -5.53
CA GLY A 170 -10.41 -2.06 -4.23
C GLY A 170 -11.91 -1.84 -4.27
N ILE A 171 -12.52 -1.92 -3.11
CA ILE A 171 -13.92 -1.61 -2.88
C ILE A 171 -14.03 -0.83 -1.57
N GLY A 172 -14.90 0.16 -1.52
CA GLY A 172 -15.10 0.96 -0.33
C GLY A 172 -16.48 1.58 -0.24
N VAL A 173 -16.74 2.16 0.91
CA VAL A 173 -17.91 3.00 1.17
C VAL A 173 -17.40 4.37 1.62
N GLU A 174 -18.00 5.40 1.09
CA GLU A 174 -17.72 6.79 1.39
C GLU A 174 -18.98 7.45 1.93
N HIS A 175 -18.84 8.21 3.02
CA HIS A 175 -19.95 8.94 3.64
C HIS A 175 -19.57 10.40 3.86
N GLU A 176 -20.32 11.31 3.27
CA GLU A 176 -20.13 12.75 3.43
C GLU A 176 -20.55 13.17 4.84
N THR A 177 -19.60 13.69 5.61
CA THR A 177 -19.80 14.13 7.00
C THR A 177 -19.97 15.64 7.11
N GLY A 178 -19.76 16.38 6.04
CA GLY A 178 -19.86 17.84 5.94
C GLY A 178 -19.73 18.30 4.50
N GLU A 179 -19.60 19.60 4.28
CA GLU A 179 -19.49 20.17 2.93
C GLU A 179 -18.26 19.67 2.17
N ASN A 180 -17.13 19.51 2.86
CA ASN A 180 -15.84 19.18 2.24
C ASN A 180 -15.17 17.92 2.82
N ALA A 181 -15.81 17.22 3.77
CA ALA A 181 -15.22 16.08 4.45
C ALA A 181 -15.97 14.79 4.19
N VAL A 182 -15.27 13.74 3.82
CA VAL A 182 -15.80 12.41 3.53
C VAL A 182 -15.08 11.37 4.37
N LEU A 183 -15.84 10.60 5.14
CA LEU A 183 -15.36 9.42 5.84
C LEU A 183 -15.35 8.24 4.88
N MET A 184 -14.26 7.45 4.93
CA MET A 184 -14.06 6.32 4.04
C MET A 184 -13.78 5.05 4.83
N ALA A 185 -14.31 3.94 4.35
CA ALA A 185 -13.95 2.60 4.81
C ALA A 185 -13.86 1.67 3.61
N GLY A 186 -12.91 0.74 3.60
CA GLY A 186 -12.79 -0.12 2.45
C GLY A 186 -11.69 -1.16 2.56
N PHE A 187 -11.50 -1.82 1.43
CA PHE A 187 -10.56 -2.91 1.24
C PHE A 187 -9.87 -2.76 -0.11
N ASP A 188 -8.54 -2.68 -0.09
CA ASP A 188 -7.70 -2.65 -1.29
C ASP A 188 -6.85 -3.92 -1.37
N SER A 189 -6.63 -4.40 -2.57
CA SER A 189 -5.80 -5.57 -2.91
C SER A 189 -4.70 -5.14 -3.86
N TYR A 190 -3.45 -5.39 -3.50
CA TYR A 190 -2.25 -5.03 -4.26
C TYR A 190 -1.53 -6.29 -4.71
N GLY A 191 -1.38 -6.49 -6.03
CA GLY A 191 -0.53 -7.54 -6.60
C GLY A 191 0.96 -7.27 -6.35
N THR A 192 1.74 -8.31 -6.10
CA THR A 192 3.19 -8.21 -5.93
C THR A 192 3.87 -9.50 -6.37
N ASP A 193 4.30 -9.60 -7.63
CA ASP A 193 5.02 -10.76 -8.17
C ASP A 193 4.31 -12.10 -7.91
N GLY A 194 3.00 -12.16 -8.18
CA GLY A 194 2.17 -13.36 -7.99
C GLY A 194 1.67 -13.60 -6.56
N GLU A 195 2.03 -12.74 -5.61
CA GLU A 195 1.46 -12.68 -4.26
C GLU A 195 0.50 -11.49 -4.14
N THR A 196 -0.32 -11.48 -3.10
CA THR A 196 -1.30 -10.42 -2.87
C THR A 196 -1.12 -9.82 -1.47
N ILE A 197 -1.19 -8.50 -1.40
CA ILE A 197 -1.26 -7.79 -0.12
C ILE A 197 -2.61 -7.10 -0.03
N SER A 198 -3.37 -7.47 0.97
CA SER A 198 -4.67 -6.88 1.26
C SER A 198 -4.56 -5.77 2.30
N LEU A 199 -5.36 -4.72 2.16
CA LEU A 199 -5.44 -3.59 3.09
C LEU A 199 -6.89 -3.30 3.44
N ALA A 200 -7.29 -3.55 4.68
CA ALA A 200 -8.53 -3.04 5.24
C ALA A 200 -8.26 -1.68 5.91
N TYR A 201 -9.05 -0.66 5.59
CA TYR A 201 -8.78 0.70 6.01
C TYR A 201 -10.00 1.49 6.45
N LEU A 202 -9.73 2.52 7.25
CA LEU A 202 -10.55 3.69 7.47
C LEU A 202 -9.79 4.93 6.98
N GLY A 203 -10.50 5.96 6.54
CA GLY A 203 -9.86 7.16 6.03
C GLY A 203 -10.74 8.40 6.05
N LEU A 204 -10.09 9.50 5.75
CA LEU A 204 -10.70 10.81 5.56
C LEU A 204 -10.24 11.38 4.23
N ARG A 205 -11.18 11.96 3.50
CA ARG A 205 -10.96 12.71 2.28
C ARG A 205 -11.48 14.13 2.48
N PHE A 206 -10.73 15.09 1.98
CA PHE A 206 -11.11 16.49 1.96
C PHE A 206 -11.20 16.96 0.51
N ASN A 207 -12.34 17.51 0.16
CA ASN A 207 -12.62 18.06 -1.15
C ASN A 207 -12.26 19.54 -1.18
N PHE A 208 -11.80 20.04 -2.32
CA PHE A 208 -11.48 21.44 -2.55
C PHE A 208 -11.57 21.77 -4.05
N ASP A 209 -11.87 23.01 -4.34
CA ASP A 209 -11.98 23.56 -5.70
C ASP A 209 -10.60 23.82 -6.33
#